data_66f2613004add249d0d92a116c828f50
#
_entry.id   66f2613004add249d0d92a116c828f50
#
_cell.length_a   1.000
_cell.length_b   1.000
_cell.length_c   1.000
_cell.angle_alpha   90.00
_cell.angle_beta   90.00
_cell.angle_gamma   90.00
#
_symmetry.space_group_name_H-M   'P 1'
#
loop_
_entity.id
_entity.type
_entity.pdbx_description
1 polymer ?
#
loop_
_entity_poly.entity_id
_entity_poly.type
_entity_poly.pdbx_seq_one_letter_code
_entity_poly.pdbx_strand_id
1 'polypeptide(L)'
;MEHSERNRVNVLRDFQGSFFAMSRLVSFPWTFLEKDLESNKSSDLISDILKQTCLHSLCRKFPPSVRFRRLFLSELIRREAADCDPLDELYDALAEVVGAEETAECYKSYLLPSGDAVSLLENVALISEGTTGLVTWEAALYLAEWALAHRQTFAGRYPTPKPSTRRTPPMRVLFTPPVCRTVLELGSGVGLTGITICRSCSPDRYVFSDCHPSVLQKLRNNIQLNSLAEQASPAVSVEDVDWTAATEERLKQIGADTVIAADVVYDPDVVGSLVKLLSKILRCPSPGAPPEVLICSTIRNQETYSGFKQQLEKAGISHHVIPGPVSRVFPYNRVSDIEMIKLYR
;
A
#
# COMPACT_ATOMS: atom_id res chain seq x y z
N MET A 1 -4.90 -28.39 22.11
CA MET A 1 -3.69 -28.34 21.27
C MET A 1 -3.89 -27.50 20.00
N GLU A 2 -4.80 -27.83 19.11
CA GLU A 2 -5.03 -27.06 17.85
C GLU A 2 -5.31 -25.56 18.02
N HIS A 3 -6.03 -25.15 19.05
CA HIS A 3 -6.34 -23.74 19.29
C HIS A 3 -5.11 -22.93 19.75
N SER A 4 -4.22 -23.52 20.53
CA SER A 4 -2.96 -22.92 20.98
C SER A 4 -1.97 -22.76 19.81
N GLU A 5 -1.86 -23.79 18.97
CA GLU A 5 -0.96 -23.80 17.82
C GLU A 5 -1.41 -22.79 16.75
N ARG A 6 -2.73 -22.71 16.47
CA ARG A 6 -3.30 -21.72 15.57
C ARG A 6 -3.06 -20.28 16.06
N ASN A 7 -3.10 -20.07 17.38
CA ASN A 7 -2.82 -18.77 17.99
C ASN A 7 -1.35 -18.40 17.85
N ARG A 8 -0.41 -19.35 18.04
CA ARG A 8 1.03 -19.16 17.83
C ARG A 8 1.36 -18.75 16.39
N VAL A 9 0.78 -19.42 15.40
CA VAL A 9 0.96 -19.11 13.96
C VAL A 9 0.51 -17.68 13.65
N ASN A 10 -0.65 -17.25 14.17
CA ASN A 10 -1.15 -15.89 13.95
C ASN A 10 -0.22 -14.85 14.59
N VAL A 11 0.23 -15.08 15.81
CA VAL A 11 1.16 -14.18 16.51
C VAL A 11 2.50 -14.06 15.78
N LEU A 12 3.07 -15.15 15.27
CA LEU A 12 4.29 -15.12 14.46
C LEU A 12 4.09 -14.29 13.18
N ARG A 13 2.92 -14.42 12.52
CA ARG A 13 2.58 -13.60 11.36
C ARG A 13 2.45 -12.12 11.72
N ASP A 14 1.88 -11.79 12.88
CA ASP A 14 1.74 -10.43 13.36
C ASP A 14 3.11 -9.81 13.68
N PHE A 15 4.02 -10.58 14.30
CA PHE A 15 5.42 -10.15 14.50
C PHE A 15 6.12 -9.91 13.17
N GLN A 16 6.02 -10.84 12.24
CA GLN A 16 6.65 -10.76 10.93
C GLN A 16 6.14 -9.53 10.14
N GLY A 17 4.82 -9.38 10.01
CA GLY A 17 4.21 -8.26 9.30
C GLY A 17 4.58 -6.92 9.91
N SER A 18 4.50 -6.81 11.25
CA SER A 18 4.85 -5.59 11.99
C SER A 18 6.33 -5.24 11.87
N PHE A 19 7.21 -6.25 11.88
CA PHE A 19 8.65 -6.07 11.73
C PHE A 19 9.01 -5.52 10.36
N PHE A 20 8.52 -6.15 9.28
CA PHE A 20 8.84 -5.73 7.93
C PHE A 20 8.21 -4.39 7.53
N ALA A 21 7.05 -4.05 8.07
CA ALA A 21 6.43 -2.74 7.91
C ALA A 21 7.04 -1.65 8.81
N MET A 22 8.01 -2.00 9.67
CA MET A 22 8.60 -1.11 10.68
C MET A 22 7.54 -0.45 11.57
N SER A 23 6.57 -1.22 12.03
CA SER A 23 5.53 -0.75 12.94
C SER A 23 6.12 -0.27 14.26
N ARG A 24 5.40 0.64 14.95
CA ARG A 24 5.82 1.09 16.28
C ARG A 24 5.97 -0.10 17.22
N LEU A 25 7.06 -0.18 17.97
CA LEU A 25 7.33 -1.32 18.85
C LEU A 25 6.21 -1.59 19.86
N VAL A 26 5.53 -0.56 20.33
CA VAL A 26 4.39 -0.70 21.25
C VAL A 26 3.18 -1.44 20.64
N SER A 27 3.10 -1.56 19.34
CA SER A 27 1.99 -2.24 18.63
C SER A 27 2.22 -3.73 18.40
N PHE A 28 3.39 -4.24 18.74
CA PHE A 28 3.69 -5.68 18.64
C PHE A 28 2.94 -6.49 19.70
N PRO A 29 2.64 -7.77 19.47
CA PRO A 29 1.89 -8.61 20.40
C PRO A 29 2.76 -9.11 21.58
N TRP A 30 3.45 -8.20 22.27
CA TRP A 30 4.39 -8.50 23.36
C TRP A 30 3.73 -9.27 24.52
N THR A 31 2.48 -8.93 24.86
CA THR A 31 1.75 -9.59 25.95
C THR A 31 1.59 -11.09 25.72
N PHE A 32 1.49 -11.52 24.45
CA PHE A 32 1.45 -12.95 24.13
C PHE A 32 2.82 -13.60 24.40
N LEU A 33 3.91 -12.96 23.92
CA LEU A 33 5.26 -13.43 24.15
C LEU A 33 5.57 -13.54 25.64
N GLU A 34 5.28 -12.50 26.42
CA GLU A 34 5.51 -12.47 27.87
C GLU A 34 4.80 -13.63 28.59
N LYS A 35 3.52 -13.88 28.26
CA LYS A 35 2.77 -15.02 28.81
C LYS A 35 3.35 -16.38 28.41
N ASP A 36 3.83 -16.50 27.17
CA ASP A 36 4.45 -17.75 26.69
C ASP A 36 5.76 -18.03 27.45
N LEU A 37 6.61 -17.01 27.63
CA LEU A 37 7.86 -17.10 28.39
C LEU A 37 7.62 -17.46 29.86
N GLU A 38 6.66 -16.81 30.53
CA GLU A 38 6.26 -17.10 31.89
C GLU A 38 5.79 -18.57 32.07
N SER A 39 5.01 -19.06 31.10
CA SER A 39 4.37 -20.36 31.17
C SER A 39 5.30 -21.51 30.81
N ASN A 40 6.09 -21.34 29.75
CA ASN A 40 6.91 -22.40 29.15
C ASN A 40 8.35 -22.37 29.62
N LYS A 41 8.84 -21.24 30.15
CA LYS A 41 10.24 -21.03 30.54
C LYS A 41 11.25 -21.45 29.45
N SER A 42 10.88 -21.16 28.18
CA SER A 42 11.64 -21.54 27.00
C SER A 42 11.71 -20.37 26.01
N SER A 43 12.87 -20.19 25.40
CA SER A 43 13.11 -19.19 24.34
C SER A 43 12.65 -19.64 22.94
N ASP A 44 11.92 -20.77 22.81
CA ASP A 44 11.48 -21.33 21.53
C ASP A 44 10.66 -20.33 20.70
N LEU A 45 9.75 -19.59 21.33
CA LEU A 45 8.95 -18.58 20.62
C LEU A 45 9.79 -17.41 20.15
N ILE A 46 10.80 -17.00 20.93
CA ILE A 46 11.75 -15.95 20.52
C ILE A 46 12.59 -16.41 19.33
N SER A 47 13.07 -17.66 19.34
CA SER A 47 13.79 -18.25 18.20
C SER A 47 12.92 -18.26 16.92
N ASP A 48 11.65 -18.63 17.06
CA ASP A 48 10.70 -18.59 15.93
C ASP A 48 10.45 -17.16 15.43
N ILE A 49 10.27 -16.19 16.34
CA ILE A 49 10.14 -14.77 15.99
C ILE A 49 11.39 -14.29 15.26
N LEU A 50 12.58 -14.63 15.75
CA LEU A 50 13.85 -14.24 15.16
C LEU A 50 14.01 -14.80 13.73
N LYS A 51 13.64 -16.08 13.52
CA LYS A 51 13.63 -16.74 12.20
C LYS A 51 12.64 -16.08 11.23
N GLN A 52 11.50 -15.61 11.73
CA GLN A 52 10.48 -14.94 10.90
C GLN A 52 10.77 -13.45 10.67
N THR A 53 11.74 -12.85 11.35
CA THR A 53 12.07 -11.42 11.30
C THR A 53 13.52 -11.19 10.87
N CYS A 54 14.44 -11.00 11.80
CA CYS A 54 15.83 -10.60 11.51
C CYS A 54 16.61 -11.65 10.71
N LEU A 55 16.38 -12.93 10.94
CA LEU A 55 17.05 -14.02 10.21
C LEU A 55 16.33 -14.44 8.94
N HIS A 56 15.15 -13.91 8.67
CA HIS A 56 14.37 -14.23 7.47
C HIS A 56 15.08 -13.77 6.19
N SER A 57 14.96 -14.52 5.10
CA SER A 57 15.55 -14.17 3.80
C SER A 57 15.13 -12.80 3.27
N LEU A 58 13.89 -12.39 3.55
CA LEU A 58 13.38 -11.06 3.19
C LEU A 58 14.16 -9.95 3.91
N CYS A 59 14.54 -10.13 5.18
CA CYS A 59 15.33 -9.17 5.93
C CYS A 59 16.75 -9.03 5.36
N ARG A 60 17.35 -10.13 4.92
CA ARG A 60 18.68 -10.10 4.27
C ARG A 60 18.65 -9.36 2.94
N LYS A 61 17.56 -9.52 2.17
CA LYS A 61 17.39 -8.88 0.85
C LYS A 61 16.94 -7.43 0.95
N PHE A 62 16.02 -7.14 1.86
CA PHE A 62 15.37 -5.84 2.05
C PHE A 62 15.35 -5.49 3.55
N PRO A 63 16.48 -5.12 4.13
CA PRO A 63 16.57 -4.89 5.56
C PRO A 63 15.81 -3.63 5.99
N PRO A 64 15.00 -3.70 7.06
CA PRO A 64 14.53 -2.52 7.78
C PRO A 64 15.70 -1.68 8.29
N SER A 65 15.46 -0.43 8.72
CA SER A 65 16.52 0.46 9.20
C SER A 65 17.34 -0.18 10.35
N VAL A 66 18.62 0.12 10.39
CA VAL A 66 19.54 -0.38 11.43
C VAL A 66 19.02 -0.04 12.82
N ARG A 67 18.59 1.23 13.02
CA ARG A 67 18.01 1.69 14.28
C ARG A 67 16.79 0.87 14.70
N PHE A 68 15.88 0.59 13.78
CA PHE A 68 14.66 -0.18 14.07
C PHE A 68 15.01 -1.62 14.44
N ARG A 69 15.89 -2.30 13.69
CA ARG A 69 16.33 -3.67 13.98
C ARG A 69 17.01 -3.75 15.34
N ARG A 70 17.89 -2.79 15.68
CA ARG A 70 18.54 -2.70 16.97
C ARG A 70 17.52 -2.57 18.11
N LEU A 71 16.56 -1.67 17.99
CA LEU A 71 15.52 -1.48 19.00
C LEU A 71 14.63 -2.74 19.14
N PHE A 72 14.26 -3.38 18.04
CA PHE A 72 13.46 -4.60 18.08
C PHE A 72 14.19 -5.75 18.78
N LEU A 73 15.45 -6.00 18.44
CA LEU A 73 16.28 -7.02 19.08
C LEU A 73 16.48 -6.72 20.56
N SER A 74 16.74 -5.47 20.92
CA SER A 74 16.86 -5.06 22.34
C SER A 74 15.58 -5.31 23.14
N GLU A 75 14.40 -5.13 22.51
CA GLU A 75 13.11 -5.44 23.14
C GLU A 75 12.89 -6.94 23.33
N LEU A 76 13.37 -7.79 22.41
CA LEU A 76 13.34 -9.24 22.58
C LEU A 76 14.25 -9.68 23.72
N ILE A 77 15.50 -9.21 23.74
CA ILE A 77 16.48 -9.52 24.80
C ILE A 77 15.96 -9.11 26.18
N ARG A 78 15.38 -7.91 26.29
CA ARG A 78 14.83 -7.43 27.58
C ARG A 78 13.73 -8.34 28.11
N ARG A 79 12.93 -8.96 27.26
CA ARG A 79 11.87 -9.89 27.68
C ARG A 79 12.40 -11.29 27.97
N GLU A 80 13.36 -11.77 27.19
CA GLU A 80 14.02 -13.05 27.44
C GLU A 80 14.71 -13.08 28.78
N ALA A 81 15.52 -12.06 29.05
CA ALA A 81 16.33 -11.97 30.29
C ALA A 81 15.51 -11.98 31.60
N ALA A 82 14.20 -11.70 31.50
CA ALA A 82 13.32 -11.75 32.68
C ALA A 82 12.93 -13.16 33.08
N ASP A 83 12.91 -14.13 32.16
CA ASP A 83 12.27 -15.43 32.41
C ASP A 83 13.02 -16.66 31.89
N CYS A 84 14.01 -16.53 31.02
CA CYS A 84 14.68 -17.64 30.34
C CYS A 84 16.20 -17.52 30.32
N ASP A 85 16.86 -18.63 29.96
CA ASP A 85 18.28 -18.62 29.66
C ASP A 85 18.55 -17.87 28.33
N PRO A 86 19.69 -17.16 28.21
CA PRO A 86 20.01 -16.39 27.01
C PRO A 86 20.08 -17.26 25.76
N LEU A 87 19.48 -16.76 24.67
CA LEU A 87 19.51 -17.37 23.33
C LEU A 87 20.64 -16.74 22.51
N ASP A 88 21.76 -17.47 22.33
CA ASP A 88 22.96 -16.98 21.63
C ASP A 88 22.63 -16.35 20.25
N GLU A 89 21.75 -16.98 19.45
CA GLU A 89 21.32 -16.48 18.15
C GLU A 89 20.74 -15.04 18.20
N LEU A 90 20.11 -14.68 19.32
CA LEU A 90 19.52 -13.34 19.51
C LEU A 90 20.60 -12.28 19.76
N TYR A 91 21.60 -12.63 20.53
CA TYR A 91 22.75 -11.75 20.81
C TYR A 91 23.67 -11.62 19.59
N ASP A 92 23.87 -12.69 18.82
CA ASP A 92 24.60 -12.67 17.55
C ASP A 92 23.90 -11.74 16.54
N ALA A 93 22.58 -11.85 16.40
CA ALA A 93 21.78 -10.97 15.53
C ALA A 93 21.89 -9.50 15.96
N LEU A 94 21.93 -9.20 17.26
CA LEU A 94 22.15 -7.83 17.74
C LEU A 94 23.57 -7.35 17.43
N ALA A 95 24.58 -8.18 17.61
CA ALA A 95 25.97 -7.84 17.34
C ALA A 95 26.18 -7.44 15.88
N GLU A 96 25.59 -8.17 14.92
CA GLU A 96 25.60 -7.82 13.50
C GLU A 96 25.02 -6.42 13.22
N VAL A 97 23.94 -6.07 13.92
CA VAL A 97 23.25 -4.79 13.70
C VAL A 97 23.97 -3.63 14.38
N VAL A 98 24.60 -3.85 15.53
CA VAL A 98 25.31 -2.78 16.28
C VAL A 98 26.49 -2.22 15.48
N GLY A 99 27.18 -3.06 14.70
CA GLY A 99 28.29 -2.65 13.84
C GLY A 99 27.90 -2.03 12.50
N ALA A 100 26.62 -2.04 12.15
CA ALA A 100 26.14 -1.55 10.85
C ALA A 100 25.95 -0.02 10.86
N GLU A 101 26.28 0.63 9.75
CA GLU A 101 26.05 2.08 9.54
C GLU A 101 24.58 2.38 9.29
N GLU A 102 24.09 3.47 9.87
CA GLU A 102 22.75 3.97 9.60
C GLU A 102 22.71 4.72 8.25
N THR A 103 21.69 4.44 7.47
CA THR A 103 21.43 5.09 6.17
C THR A 103 20.21 5.98 6.24
N ALA A 104 20.13 6.98 5.36
CA ALA A 104 18.96 7.85 5.22
C ALA A 104 17.75 7.13 4.62
N GLU A 105 17.98 5.96 4.03
CA GLU A 105 16.97 5.11 3.39
C GLU A 105 16.94 3.72 4.02
N CYS A 106 15.78 3.10 3.98
CA CYS A 106 15.58 1.73 4.46
C CYS A 106 14.47 1.05 3.67
N TYR A 107 14.42 -0.27 3.77
CA TYR A 107 13.32 -1.01 3.17
C TYR A 107 12.17 -1.20 4.16
N LYS A 108 10.94 -1.04 3.65
CA LYS A 108 9.73 -1.58 4.27
C LYS A 108 9.12 -2.61 3.33
N SER A 109 8.68 -3.71 3.91
CA SER A 109 8.01 -4.76 3.15
C SER A 109 6.63 -5.06 3.74
N TYR A 110 5.64 -5.10 2.87
CA TYR A 110 4.25 -5.33 3.22
C TYR A 110 3.82 -6.70 2.68
N LEU A 111 3.47 -7.61 3.60
CA LEU A 111 3.11 -8.99 3.25
C LEU A 111 1.70 -9.04 2.67
N LEU A 112 1.57 -9.66 1.50
CA LEU A 112 0.29 -9.86 0.82
C LEU A 112 -0.38 -11.16 1.28
N PRO A 113 -1.72 -11.26 1.17
CA PRO A 113 -2.44 -12.51 1.47
C PRO A 113 -2.01 -13.71 0.61
N SER A 114 -1.37 -13.48 -0.54
CA SER A 114 -0.79 -14.52 -1.40
C SER A 114 0.46 -15.18 -0.82
N GLY A 115 1.08 -14.60 0.21
CA GLY A 115 2.39 -14.99 0.73
C GLY A 115 3.55 -14.20 0.14
N ASP A 116 3.32 -13.40 -0.90
CA ASP A 116 4.30 -12.47 -1.47
C ASP A 116 4.48 -11.22 -0.61
N ALA A 117 5.48 -10.40 -0.93
CA ALA A 117 5.69 -9.11 -0.29
C ALA A 117 5.83 -7.98 -1.34
N VAL A 118 5.33 -6.81 -1.00
CA VAL A 118 5.66 -5.54 -1.67
C VAL A 118 6.77 -4.88 -0.86
N SER A 119 7.97 -4.80 -1.43
CA SER A 119 9.13 -4.18 -0.78
C SER A 119 9.40 -2.81 -1.39
N LEU A 120 9.55 -1.79 -0.56
CA LEU A 120 9.74 -0.40 -0.96
C LEU A 120 11.00 0.15 -0.31
N LEU A 121 11.82 0.85 -1.08
CA LEU A 121 12.87 1.71 -0.56
C LEU A 121 12.23 3.05 -0.20
N GLU A 122 12.30 3.41 1.07
CA GLU A 122 11.73 4.65 1.63
C GLU A 122 12.79 5.46 2.36
N ASN A 123 12.54 6.76 2.51
CA ASN A 123 13.38 7.59 3.38
C ASN A 123 13.00 7.35 4.85
N VAL A 124 14.00 7.44 5.74
CA VAL A 124 13.76 7.34 7.19
C VAL A 124 13.04 8.59 7.72
N ALA A 125 13.35 9.76 7.16
CA ALA A 125 12.69 11.02 7.49
C ALA A 125 11.34 11.14 6.77
N LEU A 126 10.31 11.61 7.48
CA LEU A 126 8.96 11.80 6.93
C LEU A 126 8.90 12.92 5.88
N ILE A 127 9.72 13.95 6.04
CA ILE A 127 9.91 15.05 5.10
C ILE A 127 11.38 15.03 4.69
N SER A 128 11.64 14.92 3.42
CA SER A 128 12.98 14.90 2.85
C SER A 128 12.95 15.54 1.47
N GLU A 129 14.01 16.25 1.10
CA GLU A 129 14.16 16.90 -0.21
C GLU A 129 12.98 17.83 -0.58
N GLY A 130 12.31 18.42 0.42
CA GLY A 130 11.16 19.31 0.21
C GLY A 130 9.84 18.61 -0.11
N THR A 131 9.76 17.29 0.01
CA THR A 131 8.55 16.50 -0.27
C THR A 131 8.21 15.52 0.86
N THR A 132 6.95 15.11 0.93
CA THR A 132 6.43 14.04 1.78
C THR A 132 6.23 12.72 1.02
N GLY A 133 6.46 12.70 -0.29
CA GLY A 133 6.20 11.56 -1.18
C GLY A 133 7.24 10.42 -1.10
N LEU A 134 8.30 10.57 -0.28
CA LEU A 134 9.37 9.58 -0.15
C LEU A 134 9.13 8.52 0.94
N VAL A 135 7.91 8.47 1.50
CA VAL A 135 7.45 7.50 2.50
C VAL A 135 6.02 7.05 2.20
N THR A 136 5.64 5.88 2.71
CA THR A 136 4.24 5.38 2.65
C THR A 136 3.39 6.01 3.76
N TRP A 137 2.20 6.48 3.40
CA TRP A 137 1.20 7.05 4.31
C TRP A 137 0.04 6.08 4.55
N GLU A 138 -0.70 6.30 5.65
CA GLU A 138 -1.74 5.38 6.14
C GLU A 138 -2.90 5.19 5.15
N ALA A 139 -3.34 6.26 4.45
CA ALA A 139 -4.39 6.13 3.46
C ALA A 139 -3.98 5.29 2.24
N ALA A 140 -2.67 5.20 1.91
CA ALA A 140 -2.19 4.31 0.86
C ALA A 140 -2.35 2.83 1.26
N LEU A 141 -2.06 2.49 2.53
CA LEU A 141 -2.28 1.16 3.09
C LEU A 141 -3.76 0.79 3.12
N TYR A 142 -4.59 1.74 3.55
CA TYR A 142 -6.05 1.58 3.59
C TYR A 142 -6.63 1.33 2.18
N LEU A 143 -6.25 2.14 1.20
CA LEU A 143 -6.70 2.01 -0.19
C LEU A 143 -6.22 0.69 -0.81
N ALA A 144 -4.99 0.26 -0.50
CA ALA A 144 -4.48 -1.03 -0.94
C ALA A 144 -5.27 -2.21 -0.32
N GLU A 145 -5.62 -2.16 0.97
CA GLU A 145 -6.50 -3.16 1.60
C GLU A 145 -7.89 -3.20 0.95
N TRP A 146 -8.45 -2.02 0.67
CA TRP A 146 -9.74 -1.92 -0.02
C TRP A 146 -9.65 -2.54 -1.43
N ALA A 147 -8.58 -2.28 -2.16
CA ALA A 147 -8.37 -2.84 -3.49
C ALA A 147 -8.25 -4.37 -3.45
N LEU A 148 -7.56 -4.93 -2.46
CA LEU A 148 -7.46 -6.38 -2.25
C LEU A 148 -8.82 -7.05 -2.01
N ALA A 149 -9.75 -6.35 -1.36
CA ALA A 149 -11.12 -6.82 -1.14
C ALA A 149 -12.02 -6.61 -2.37
N HIS A 150 -11.72 -5.63 -3.22
CA HIS A 150 -12.52 -5.21 -4.38
C HIS A 150 -11.76 -5.35 -5.71
N ARG A 151 -11.07 -6.47 -5.91
CA ARG A 151 -10.19 -6.71 -7.06
C ARG A 151 -10.85 -6.45 -8.41
N GLN A 152 -12.15 -6.72 -8.52
CA GLN A 152 -12.92 -6.54 -9.75
C GLN A 152 -13.02 -5.06 -10.20
N THR A 153 -12.85 -4.11 -9.28
CA THR A 153 -12.79 -2.68 -9.60
C THR A 153 -11.59 -2.35 -10.49
N PHE A 154 -10.50 -3.09 -10.33
CA PHE A 154 -9.23 -2.85 -11.02
C PHE A 154 -8.94 -3.86 -12.12
N ALA A 155 -9.53 -5.06 -12.06
CA ALA A 155 -9.25 -6.13 -13.02
C ALA A 155 -9.69 -5.77 -14.44
N GLY A 156 -8.87 -6.16 -15.42
CA GLY A 156 -9.22 -6.13 -16.83
C GLY A 156 -10.48 -6.98 -17.10
N ARG A 157 -11.38 -6.48 -17.94
CA ARG A 157 -12.64 -7.19 -18.24
C ARG A 157 -12.46 -8.06 -19.48
N TYR A 158 -12.22 -9.35 -19.29
CA TYR A 158 -12.49 -10.32 -20.35
C TYR A 158 -14.00 -10.58 -20.41
N PRO A 159 -14.64 -10.51 -21.60
CA PRO A 159 -16.03 -10.92 -21.72
C PRO A 159 -16.11 -12.43 -21.39
N THR A 160 -16.63 -12.77 -20.21
CA THR A 160 -16.97 -14.16 -19.93
C THR A 160 -18.17 -14.52 -20.79
N PRO A 161 -18.09 -15.57 -21.64
CA PRO A 161 -19.26 -16.03 -22.37
C PRO A 161 -20.30 -16.51 -21.34
N LYS A 162 -21.47 -15.85 -21.28
CA LYS A 162 -22.59 -16.34 -20.49
C LYS A 162 -22.96 -17.74 -20.97
N PRO A 163 -23.03 -18.77 -20.10
CA PRO A 163 -23.48 -20.07 -20.53
C PRO A 163 -24.93 -19.96 -21.06
N SER A 164 -25.11 -20.20 -22.36
CA SER A 164 -26.40 -20.20 -23.00
C SER A 164 -27.12 -21.49 -22.60
N THR A 165 -28.20 -21.36 -21.83
CA THR A 165 -29.08 -22.46 -21.46
C THR A 165 -30.14 -22.79 -22.52
N ARG A 166 -30.01 -22.27 -23.75
CA ARG A 166 -30.92 -22.56 -24.84
C ARG A 166 -30.17 -23.00 -26.09
N ARG A 167 -30.57 -24.19 -26.62
CA ARG A 167 -30.19 -24.67 -27.95
C ARG A 167 -30.82 -23.76 -28.99
N THR A 168 -30.08 -22.75 -29.46
CA THR A 168 -30.38 -21.95 -30.64
C THR A 168 -29.16 -21.98 -31.58
N PRO A 169 -29.37 -21.92 -32.93
CA PRO A 169 -28.27 -22.08 -33.89
C PRO A 169 -27.23 -20.95 -33.76
N PRO A 170 -26.03 -21.08 -34.35
CA PRO A 170 -24.88 -20.23 -34.07
C PRO A 170 -25.17 -18.79 -34.53
N MET A 171 -25.68 -18.00 -33.60
CA MET A 171 -25.69 -16.56 -33.74
C MET A 171 -24.24 -16.05 -33.69
N ARG A 172 -23.82 -15.23 -34.65
CA ARG A 172 -22.57 -14.51 -34.67
C ARG A 172 -22.28 -14.01 -33.25
N VAL A 173 -21.26 -14.59 -32.61
CA VAL A 173 -20.72 -14.06 -31.36
C VAL A 173 -20.18 -12.67 -31.70
N LEU A 174 -20.93 -11.65 -31.35
CA LEU A 174 -20.44 -10.27 -31.36
C LEU A 174 -19.33 -10.25 -30.29
N PHE A 175 -18.08 -10.37 -30.74
CA PHE A 175 -16.92 -10.09 -29.91
C PHE A 175 -16.99 -8.60 -29.54
N THR A 176 -17.57 -8.28 -28.40
CA THR A 176 -17.26 -7.01 -27.77
C THR A 176 -15.76 -7.02 -27.48
N PRO A 177 -14.99 -6.05 -28.02
CA PRO A 177 -13.57 -6.01 -27.73
C PRO A 177 -13.36 -6.00 -26.21
N PRO A 178 -12.32 -6.67 -25.71
CA PRO A 178 -11.99 -6.63 -24.28
C PRO A 178 -11.88 -5.15 -23.86
N VAL A 179 -12.65 -4.74 -22.86
CA VAL A 179 -12.55 -3.38 -22.31
C VAL A 179 -11.28 -3.37 -21.45
N CYS A 180 -10.19 -2.83 -22.04
CA CYS A 180 -8.92 -2.67 -21.36
C CYS A 180 -9.10 -1.71 -20.18
N ARG A 181 -8.81 -2.16 -18.95
CA ARG A 181 -8.94 -1.34 -17.76
C ARG A 181 -7.63 -0.60 -17.49
N THR A 182 -7.67 0.72 -17.65
CA THR A 182 -6.56 1.62 -17.32
C THR A 182 -6.81 2.30 -15.97
N VAL A 183 -5.88 2.12 -15.04
CA VAL A 183 -5.89 2.77 -13.72
C VAL A 183 -4.86 3.91 -13.71
N LEU A 184 -5.26 5.10 -13.28
CA LEU A 184 -4.38 6.24 -13.01
C LEU A 184 -4.33 6.48 -11.49
N GLU A 185 -3.16 6.49 -10.92
CA GLU A 185 -2.93 6.90 -9.52
C GLU A 185 -2.32 8.29 -9.47
N LEU A 186 -2.97 9.22 -8.78
CA LEU A 186 -2.51 10.59 -8.56
C LEU A 186 -1.74 10.65 -7.25
N GLY A 187 -0.51 11.22 -7.28
CA GLY A 187 0.34 11.30 -6.11
C GLY A 187 0.75 9.92 -5.60
N SER A 188 1.34 9.10 -6.47
CA SER A 188 1.69 7.71 -6.16
C SER A 188 2.76 7.56 -5.08
N GLY A 189 3.53 8.62 -4.78
CA GLY A 189 4.61 8.59 -3.82
C GLY A 189 5.59 7.45 -4.11
N VAL A 190 5.90 6.64 -3.10
CA VAL A 190 6.81 5.48 -3.23
C VAL A 190 6.18 4.26 -3.92
N GLY A 191 4.86 4.30 -4.22
CA GLY A 191 4.19 3.32 -5.08
C GLY A 191 3.46 2.16 -4.39
N LEU A 192 3.25 2.18 -3.08
CA LEU A 192 2.65 1.05 -2.34
C LEU A 192 1.32 0.58 -2.94
N THR A 193 0.37 1.51 -3.11
CA THR A 193 -0.98 1.18 -3.55
C THR A 193 -0.96 0.56 -4.94
N GLY A 194 -0.29 1.22 -5.88
CA GLY A 194 -0.22 0.77 -7.27
C GLY A 194 0.51 -0.55 -7.44
N ILE A 195 1.63 -0.75 -6.76
CA ILE A 195 2.36 -2.02 -6.79
C ILE A 195 1.50 -3.15 -6.22
N THR A 196 0.76 -2.90 -5.13
CA THR A 196 -0.18 -3.88 -4.56
C THR A 196 -1.30 -4.23 -5.55
N ILE A 197 -1.89 -3.23 -6.21
CA ILE A 197 -2.95 -3.42 -7.21
C ILE A 197 -2.42 -4.20 -8.42
N CYS A 198 -1.26 -3.83 -8.96
CA CYS A 198 -0.64 -4.53 -10.09
C CYS A 198 -0.38 -6.01 -9.78
N ARG A 199 0.09 -6.33 -8.58
CA ARG A 199 0.39 -7.72 -8.17
C ARG A 199 -0.83 -8.55 -7.81
N SER A 200 -1.93 -7.90 -7.40
CA SER A 200 -3.06 -8.62 -6.81
C SER A 200 -4.36 -8.52 -7.60
N CYS A 201 -4.54 -7.48 -8.42
CA CYS A 201 -5.83 -7.17 -9.05
C CYS A 201 -5.80 -7.29 -10.59
N SER A 202 -4.62 -7.42 -11.20
CA SER A 202 -4.43 -7.62 -12.65
C SER A 202 -5.15 -6.59 -13.53
N PRO A 203 -4.86 -5.28 -13.37
CA PRO A 203 -5.29 -4.27 -14.36
C PRO A 203 -4.59 -4.54 -15.69
N ASP A 204 -5.16 -4.08 -16.82
CA ASP A 204 -4.48 -4.19 -18.12
C ASP A 204 -3.35 -3.16 -18.23
N ARG A 205 -3.60 -1.94 -17.73
CA ARG A 205 -2.63 -0.86 -17.68
C ARG A 205 -2.71 -0.11 -16.35
N TYR A 206 -1.55 0.23 -15.80
CA TYR A 206 -1.44 1.05 -14.60
C TYR A 206 -0.49 2.22 -14.81
N VAL A 207 -0.99 3.42 -14.56
CA VAL A 207 -0.26 4.68 -14.68
C VAL A 207 -0.04 5.26 -13.29
N PHE A 208 1.18 5.15 -12.81
CA PHE A 208 1.62 5.86 -11.61
C PHE A 208 1.88 7.32 -11.95
N SER A 209 1.55 8.26 -11.08
CA SER A 209 1.91 9.65 -11.31
C SER A 209 2.27 10.41 -10.04
N ASP A 210 3.24 11.31 -10.19
CA ASP A 210 3.66 12.28 -9.19
C ASP A 210 4.25 13.49 -9.94
N CYS A 211 4.66 14.56 -9.26
CA CYS A 211 5.30 15.70 -9.92
C CYS A 211 6.72 15.99 -9.39
N HIS A 212 7.09 15.42 -8.23
CA HIS A 212 8.40 15.70 -7.65
C HIS A 212 9.48 14.77 -8.26
N PRO A 213 10.60 15.31 -8.81
CA PRO A 213 11.61 14.50 -9.51
C PRO A 213 12.19 13.37 -8.67
N SER A 214 12.52 13.61 -7.40
CA SER A 214 13.06 12.59 -6.50
C SER A 214 12.03 11.50 -6.20
N VAL A 215 10.74 11.86 -6.06
CA VAL A 215 9.66 10.90 -5.87
C VAL A 215 9.49 10.03 -7.11
N LEU A 216 9.45 10.62 -8.31
CA LEU A 216 9.36 9.90 -9.57
C LEU A 216 10.54 8.93 -9.77
N GLN A 217 11.75 9.33 -9.37
CA GLN A 217 12.91 8.45 -9.45
C GLN A 217 12.80 7.27 -8.47
N LYS A 218 12.42 7.54 -7.20
CA LYS A 218 12.21 6.53 -6.17
C LYS A 218 11.11 5.54 -6.58
N LEU A 219 10.01 6.06 -7.11
CA LEU A 219 8.88 5.28 -7.62
C LEU A 219 9.31 4.31 -8.74
N ARG A 220 10.09 4.78 -9.72
CA ARG A 220 10.64 3.90 -10.78
C ARG A 220 11.50 2.79 -10.20
N ASN A 221 12.37 3.11 -9.24
CA ASN A 221 13.21 2.14 -8.56
C ASN A 221 12.36 1.09 -7.82
N ASN A 222 11.32 1.50 -7.12
CA ASN A 222 10.42 0.60 -6.39
C ASN A 222 9.59 -0.29 -7.33
N ILE A 223 9.13 0.23 -8.47
CA ILE A 223 8.46 -0.56 -9.52
C ILE A 223 9.40 -1.65 -10.05
N GLN A 224 10.66 -1.30 -10.34
CA GLN A 224 11.68 -2.25 -10.78
C GLN A 224 12.01 -3.27 -9.68
N LEU A 225 12.16 -2.83 -8.43
CA LEU A 225 12.41 -3.67 -7.25
C LEU A 225 11.37 -4.78 -7.08
N ASN A 226 10.12 -4.48 -7.43
CA ASN A 226 8.99 -5.41 -7.39
C ASN A 226 8.76 -6.15 -8.73
N SER A 227 9.71 -6.09 -9.66
CA SER A 227 9.69 -6.79 -10.95
C SER A 227 8.47 -6.47 -11.84
N LEU A 228 7.90 -5.26 -11.71
CA LEU A 228 6.76 -4.83 -12.53
C LEU A 228 7.19 -4.16 -13.84
N ALA A 229 8.42 -3.68 -13.94
CA ALA A 229 8.92 -2.98 -15.13
C ALA A 229 9.10 -3.92 -16.34
N GLU A 230 9.33 -5.22 -16.10
CA GLU A 230 9.63 -6.23 -17.14
C GLU A 230 8.40 -7.09 -17.49
N GLN A 231 7.26 -6.86 -16.84
CA GLN A 231 6.06 -7.64 -17.06
C GLN A 231 5.27 -7.11 -18.27
N ALA A 232 4.79 -8.02 -19.11
CA ALA A 232 3.93 -7.66 -20.23
C ALA A 232 2.51 -7.23 -19.77
N SER A 233 2.06 -7.70 -18.62
CA SER A 233 0.77 -7.36 -18.01
C SER A 233 0.87 -7.40 -16.48
N PRO A 234 0.41 -6.33 -15.78
CA PRO A 234 -0.10 -5.09 -16.38
C PRO A 234 1.00 -4.28 -17.09
N ALA A 235 0.61 -3.54 -18.12
CA ALA A 235 1.49 -2.53 -18.70
C ALA A 235 1.62 -1.36 -17.72
N VAL A 236 2.83 -1.09 -17.23
CA VAL A 236 3.10 -0.08 -16.20
C VAL A 236 3.82 1.13 -16.80
N SER A 237 3.38 2.34 -16.46
CA SER A 237 4.08 3.58 -16.79
C SER A 237 4.14 4.51 -15.58
N VAL A 238 5.15 5.42 -15.59
CA VAL A 238 5.33 6.47 -14.58
C VAL A 238 5.29 7.81 -15.31
N GLU A 239 4.33 8.65 -14.94
CA GLU A 239 4.04 9.92 -15.58
C GLU A 239 4.34 11.08 -14.62
N ASP A 240 4.95 12.13 -15.15
CA ASP A 240 5.02 13.42 -14.47
C ASP A 240 3.70 14.15 -14.69
N VAL A 241 2.91 14.31 -13.62
CA VAL A 241 1.60 14.97 -13.65
C VAL A 241 1.54 16.06 -12.57
N ASP A 242 1.95 17.25 -12.96
CA ASP A 242 1.69 18.45 -12.16
C ASP A 242 0.21 18.84 -12.25
N TRP A 243 -0.49 18.83 -11.13
CA TRP A 243 -1.92 19.12 -11.05
C TRP A 243 -2.28 20.54 -11.49
N THR A 244 -1.33 21.48 -11.43
CA THR A 244 -1.52 22.85 -11.87
C THR A 244 -1.46 22.98 -13.39
N ALA A 245 -0.63 22.17 -14.05
CA ALA A 245 -0.31 22.23 -15.47
C ALA A 245 -1.00 21.16 -16.33
N ALA A 246 -1.56 20.10 -15.73
CA ALA A 246 -2.18 18.98 -16.46
C ALA A 246 -3.32 19.44 -17.37
N THR A 247 -3.23 19.09 -18.67
CA THR A 247 -4.22 19.43 -19.70
C THR A 247 -5.25 18.31 -19.92
N GLU A 248 -6.43 18.65 -20.45
CA GLU A 248 -7.44 17.64 -20.82
C GLU A 248 -6.94 16.69 -21.90
N GLU A 249 -6.12 17.17 -22.84
CA GLU A 249 -5.50 16.37 -23.89
C GLU A 249 -4.61 15.28 -23.30
N ARG A 250 -3.80 15.63 -22.29
CA ARG A 250 -2.94 14.65 -21.60
C ARG A 250 -3.76 13.61 -20.86
N LEU A 251 -4.82 14.03 -20.17
CA LEU A 251 -5.73 13.12 -19.46
C LEU A 251 -6.46 12.19 -20.43
N LYS A 252 -6.89 12.68 -21.59
CA LYS A 252 -7.47 11.85 -22.66
C LYS A 252 -6.49 10.84 -23.25
N GLN A 253 -5.22 11.21 -23.40
CA GLN A 253 -4.14 10.28 -23.84
C GLN A 253 -3.91 9.16 -22.84
N ILE A 254 -3.96 9.48 -21.54
CA ILE A 254 -3.89 8.47 -20.46
C ILE A 254 -5.11 7.55 -20.57
N GLY A 255 -6.31 8.08 -20.76
CA GLY A 255 -7.54 7.32 -20.98
C GLY A 255 -7.91 6.43 -19.81
N ALA A 256 -7.82 6.95 -18.57
CA ALA A 256 -8.09 6.16 -17.38
C ALA A 256 -9.58 5.85 -17.21
N ASP A 257 -9.89 4.59 -16.90
CA ASP A 257 -11.24 4.13 -16.52
C ASP A 257 -11.45 4.25 -15.01
N THR A 258 -10.37 4.16 -14.25
CA THR A 258 -10.36 4.30 -12.79
C THR A 258 -9.25 5.25 -12.41
N VAL A 259 -9.57 6.24 -11.60
CA VAL A 259 -8.59 7.18 -11.02
C VAL A 259 -8.62 7.04 -9.51
N ILE A 260 -7.46 6.87 -8.91
CA ILE A 260 -7.32 6.73 -7.47
C ILE A 260 -6.30 7.73 -6.92
N ALA A 261 -6.45 8.11 -5.67
CA ALA A 261 -5.44 8.88 -4.95
C ALA A 261 -5.50 8.57 -3.44
N ALA A 262 -4.33 8.56 -2.80
CA ALA A 262 -4.20 8.32 -1.36
C ALA A 262 -3.39 9.43 -0.69
N ASP A 263 -3.91 10.01 0.39
CA ASP A 263 -3.28 11.07 1.19
C ASP A 263 -2.85 12.31 0.39
N VAL A 264 -3.63 12.71 -0.62
CA VAL A 264 -3.38 13.88 -1.48
C VAL A 264 -4.04 15.17 -0.98
N VAL A 265 -4.86 15.10 0.08
CA VAL A 265 -5.62 16.22 0.65
C VAL A 265 -5.00 16.61 2.00
N TYR A 266 -3.81 17.18 1.98
CA TYR A 266 -3.09 17.58 3.20
C TYR A 266 -2.61 19.03 3.19
N ASP A 267 -2.40 19.62 2.03
CA ASP A 267 -1.90 20.97 1.83
C ASP A 267 -3.00 21.87 1.24
N PRO A 268 -3.51 22.88 1.98
CA PRO A 268 -4.55 23.78 1.51
C PRO A 268 -4.21 24.51 0.19
N ASP A 269 -2.93 24.80 -0.05
CA ASP A 269 -2.49 25.53 -1.24
C ASP A 269 -2.64 24.69 -2.52
N VAL A 270 -2.58 23.36 -2.40
CA VAL A 270 -2.65 22.42 -3.54
C VAL A 270 -4.06 21.91 -3.79
N VAL A 271 -4.96 21.96 -2.78
CA VAL A 271 -6.33 21.45 -2.86
C VAL A 271 -7.10 22.06 -4.04
N GLY A 272 -6.95 23.37 -4.28
CA GLY A 272 -7.62 24.05 -5.39
C GLY A 272 -7.20 23.51 -6.77
N SER A 273 -5.93 23.17 -6.94
CA SER A 273 -5.39 22.59 -8.17
C SER A 273 -5.86 21.15 -8.34
N LEU A 274 -5.89 20.36 -7.25
CA LEU A 274 -6.43 19.01 -7.25
C LEU A 274 -7.91 18.99 -7.69
N VAL A 275 -8.76 19.88 -7.14
CA VAL A 275 -10.18 19.95 -7.50
C VAL A 275 -10.38 20.32 -8.98
N LYS A 276 -9.55 21.26 -9.52
CA LYS A 276 -9.57 21.58 -10.96
C LYS A 276 -9.19 20.37 -11.81
N LEU A 277 -8.15 19.62 -11.42
CA LEU A 277 -7.74 18.39 -12.09
C LEU A 277 -8.86 17.35 -12.09
N LEU A 278 -9.45 17.07 -10.91
CA LEU A 278 -10.57 16.13 -10.76
C LEU A 278 -11.77 16.54 -11.63
N SER A 279 -12.06 17.84 -11.73
CA SER A 279 -13.11 18.35 -12.63
C SER A 279 -12.80 18.08 -14.11
N LYS A 280 -11.53 18.21 -14.54
CA LYS A 280 -11.10 17.85 -15.91
C LYS A 280 -11.25 16.34 -16.14
N ILE A 281 -10.79 15.50 -15.21
CA ILE A 281 -10.89 14.03 -15.26
C ILE A 281 -12.33 13.58 -15.43
N LEU A 282 -13.25 14.06 -14.60
CA LEU A 282 -14.66 13.70 -14.64
C LEU A 282 -15.40 14.20 -15.90
N ARG A 283 -14.81 15.15 -16.64
CA ARG A 283 -15.33 15.61 -17.95
C ARG A 283 -14.75 14.84 -19.13
N CYS A 284 -13.61 14.16 -18.94
CA CYS A 284 -12.99 13.41 -20.01
C CYS A 284 -13.75 12.08 -20.18
N PRO A 285 -14.51 11.90 -21.29
CA PRO A 285 -15.17 10.63 -21.51
C PRO A 285 -14.11 9.56 -21.83
N SER A 286 -14.06 8.52 -21.01
CA SER A 286 -13.50 7.24 -21.45
C SER A 286 -14.45 6.59 -22.45
N PRO A 287 -13.98 5.72 -23.36
CA PRO A 287 -14.87 5.06 -24.32
C PRO A 287 -15.96 4.26 -23.57
N GLY A 288 -17.12 4.88 -23.34
CA GLY A 288 -18.31 4.23 -22.79
C GLY A 288 -18.88 4.74 -21.48
N ALA A 289 -18.08 5.32 -20.57
CA ALA A 289 -18.56 5.86 -19.28
C ALA A 289 -17.56 6.87 -18.70
N PRO A 290 -17.97 7.81 -17.83
CA PRO A 290 -17.02 8.64 -17.09
C PRO A 290 -16.15 7.75 -16.16
N PRO A 291 -14.89 8.16 -15.92
CA PRO A 291 -13.99 7.39 -15.05
C PRO A 291 -14.52 7.28 -13.62
N GLU A 292 -14.28 6.15 -12.98
CA GLU A 292 -14.51 5.98 -11.56
C GLU A 292 -13.37 6.67 -10.78
N VAL A 293 -13.71 7.60 -9.90
CA VAL A 293 -12.71 8.38 -9.14
C VAL A 293 -12.85 8.09 -7.65
N LEU A 294 -11.78 7.61 -7.03
CA LEU A 294 -11.72 7.19 -5.63
C LEU A 294 -10.60 7.96 -4.90
N ILE A 295 -10.95 8.70 -3.86
CA ILE A 295 -9.99 9.46 -3.06
C ILE A 295 -10.02 8.91 -1.63
N CYS A 296 -8.87 8.51 -1.12
CA CYS A 296 -8.68 8.04 0.25
C CYS A 296 -7.80 9.05 1.01
N SER A 297 -8.25 9.52 2.15
CA SER A 297 -7.54 10.55 2.91
C SER A 297 -7.48 10.23 4.39
N THR A 298 -6.29 10.38 4.99
CA THR A 298 -6.14 10.45 6.44
C THR A 298 -6.48 11.86 6.90
N ILE A 299 -7.53 12.00 7.71
CA ILE A 299 -8.03 13.30 8.17
C ILE A 299 -7.18 13.78 9.36
N ARG A 300 -6.03 14.44 9.05
CA ARG A 300 -5.15 15.02 10.07
C ARG A 300 -5.57 16.44 10.46
N ASN A 301 -6.18 17.16 9.53
CA ASN A 301 -6.74 18.50 9.74
C ASN A 301 -8.15 18.54 9.17
N GLN A 302 -9.14 18.64 10.07
CA GLN A 302 -10.57 18.65 9.72
C GLN A 302 -10.96 19.86 8.86
N GLU A 303 -10.31 21.02 9.06
CA GLU A 303 -10.58 22.23 8.31
C GLU A 303 -10.14 22.09 6.86
N THR A 304 -8.91 21.58 6.61
CA THR A 304 -8.40 21.30 5.26
C THR A 304 -9.30 20.31 4.53
N TYR A 305 -9.71 19.23 5.20
CA TYR A 305 -10.54 18.19 4.58
C TYR A 305 -11.96 18.68 4.29
N SER A 306 -12.58 19.43 5.22
CA SER A 306 -13.89 20.05 5.00
C SER A 306 -13.83 21.10 3.89
N GLY A 307 -12.76 21.88 3.81
CA GLY A 307 -12.49 22.83 2.74
C GLY A 307 -12.40 22.16 1.36
N PHE A 308 -11.75 20.98 1.30
CA PHE A 308 -11.71 20.17 0.08
C PHE A 308 -13.13 19.76 -0.37
N LYS A 309 -13.96 19.19 0.52
CA LYS A 309 -15.35 18.81 0.19
C LYS A 309 -16.17 20.00 -0.30
N GLN A 310 -16.06 21.17 0.35
CA GLN A 310 -16.72 22.39 -0.10
C GLN A 310 -16.26 22.85 -1.49
N GLN A 311 -14.98 22.72 -1.80
CA GLN A 311 -14.47 23.06 -3.13
C GLN A 311 -14.95 22.07 -4.21
N LEU A 312 -15.11 20.77 -3.90
CA LEU A 312 -15.74 19.79 -4.79
C LEU A 312 -17.18 20.22 -5.11
N GLU A 313 -17.97 20.55 -4.11
CA GLU A 313 -19.37 21.00 -4.28
C GLU A 313 -19.46 22.26 -5.16
N LYS A 314 -18.62 23.27 -4.89
CA LYS A 314 -18.53 24.49 -5.71
C LYS A 314 -18.15 24.22 -7.16
N ALA A 315 -17.37 23.15 -7.42
CA ALA A 315 -17.00 22.71 -8.76
C ALA A 315 -18.07 21.82 -9.45
N GLY A 316 -19.22 21.57 -8.77
CA GLY A 316 -20.28 20.68 -9.25
C GLY A 316 -19.89 19.20 -9.23
N ILE A 317 -18.99 18.82 -8.31
CA ILE A 317 -18.56 17.44 -8.10
C ILE A 317 -19.25 16.92 -6.84
N SER A 318 -20.06 15.90 -6.99
CA SER A 318 -20.71 15.19 -5.90
C SER A 318 -19.81 14.07 -5.36
N HIS A 319 -20.00 13.69 -4.10
CA HIS A 319 -19.24 12.58 -3.50
C HIS A 319 -20.13 11.75 -2.58
N HIS A 320 -19.75 10.49 -2.39
CA HIS A 320 -20.29 9.67 -1.30
C HIS A 320 -19.15 8.89 -0.62
N VAL A 321 -19.32 8.64 0.67
CA VAL A 321 -18.36 7.89 1.49
C VAL A 321 -18.50 6.40 1.19
N ILE A 322 -17.37 5.74 0.95
CA ILE A 322 -17.29 4.31 0.74
C ILE A 322 -16.94 3.62 2.07
N PRO A 323 -17.64 2.54 2.45
CA PRO A 323 -17.29 1.76 3.63
C PRO A 323 -15.85 1.23 3.57
N GLY A 324 -15.19 1.19 4.71
CA GLY A 324 -13.80 0.77 4.84
C GLY A 324 -13.54 -0.69 4.46
N PRO A 325 -12.25 -1.09 4.47
CA PRO A 325 -11.83 -2.43 4.11
C PRO A 325 -12.45 -3.49 5.01
N VAL A 326 -12.80 -4.64 4.40
CA VAL A 326 -13.42 -5.77 5.10
C VAL A 326 -12.39 -6.53 5.93
N SER A 327 -11.14 -6.57 5.47
CA SER A 327 -10.07 -7.37 6.09
C SER A 327 -8.87 -6.51 6.41
N ARG A 328 -8.27 -6.76 7.58
CA ARG A 328 -6.99 -6.18 7.96
C ARG A 328 -5.87 -7.00 7.33
N VAL A 329 -5.08 -6.38 6.48
CA VAL A 329 -3.94 -7.01 5.80
C VAL A 329 -2.63 -6.43 6.30
N PHE A 330 -2.53 -5.10 6.34
CA PHE A 330 -1.30 -4.41 6.69
C PHE A 330 -1.31 -3.88 8.13
N PRO A 331 -0.16 -3.89 8.81
CA PRO A 331 -0.01 -3.29 10.12
C PRO A 331 0.20 -1.77 9.98
N TYR A 332 -0.77 -0.96 10.37
CA TYR A 332 -0.67 0.49 10.51
C TYR A 332 -1.58 1.00 11.63
N ASN A 333 -1.44 2.28 11.99
CA ASN A 333 -2.27 2.89 13.03
C ASN A 333 -3.71 3.06 12.55
N ARG A 334 -4.63 2.28 13.12
CA ARG A 334 -6.05 2.30 12.76
C ARG A 334 -6.89 3.24 13.61
N VAL A 335 -6.26 3.99 14.50
CA VAL A 335 -6.90 5.06 15.27
C VAL A 335 -7.04 6.32 14.42
N SER A 336 -6.20 6.45 13.37
CA SER A 336 -6.31 7.55 12.40
C SER A 336 -7.68 7.52 11.71
N ASP A 337 -8.32 8.69 11.63
CA ASP A 337 -9.57 8.85 10.90
C ASP A 337 -9.26 8.86 9.39
N ILE A 338 -9.61 7.77 8.71
CA ILE A 338 -9.40 7.59 7.28
C ILE A 338 -10.75 7.49 6.59
N GLU A 339 -11.00 8.39 5.67
CA GLU A 339 -12.20 8.39 4.85
C GLU A 339 -11.87 8.13 3.38
N MET A 340 -12.64 7.24 2.76
CA MET A 340 -12.60 7.00 1.33
C MET A 340 -13.88 7.49 0.69
N ILE A 341 -13.77 8.31 -0.36
CA ILE A 341 -14.89 8.87 -1.10
C ILE A 341 -14.82 8.51 -2.57
N LYS A 342 -15.99 8.29 -3.17
CA LYS A 342 -16.17 8.19 -4.61
C LYS A 342 -16.74 9.49 -5.14
N LEU A 343 -16.12 10.02 -6.22
CA LEU A 343 -16.52 11.25 -6.87
C LEU A 343 -17.35 10.97 -8.13
N TYR A 344 -18.32 11.82 -8.39
CA TYR A 344 -19.15 11.78 -9.59
C TYR A 344 -19.69 13.17 -9.94
N ARG A 345 -20.19 13.31 -11.15
CA ARG A 345 -20.73 14.57 -11.64
C ARG A 345 -22.18 14.42 -12.01
#